data_b5813c02f77f57fe6b0b57be54cdbfe0
#
_entry.id   b5813c02f77f57fe6b0b57be54cdbfe0
#
_cell.length_a   1.000
_cell.length_b   1.000
_cell.length_c   1.000
_cell.angle_alpha   90.00
_cell.angle_beta   90.00
_cell.angle_gamma   90.00
#
_symmetry.space_group_name_H-M   'P 1'
#
loop_
_entity.id
_entity.type
_entity.pdbx_description
1 polymer ?
#
loop_
_entity_poly.entity_id
_entity_poly.type
_entity_poly.pdbx_seq_one_letter_code
_entity_poly.pdbx_strand_id
1 'polypeptide(L)'
;MEDKDGSAKKSDSTSIHLRDIAILYRAHYLSRSLEEKLIKKNIPYSILAGTEFYGRREIKDTICYLRMLTAADDMAFYRTINMPSRKIGKQKIALIKEYSEEHNLSAYNALKELVGGGASVFKGTGAQKYIDAVEKVGQLANGGRAKLGDILQAILDESGYEAFLRIEADQDRLDNLAEFKRAVNEEGLDDDATLPGLLSHLALFTDLDADGNSGKDTVKLLTIHAAKGMEFPYVFIC
;
A
#
# COMPACT_ATOMS: atom_id res chain seq x y z
N MET A 1 56.16 -49.63 -14.72
CA MET A 1 54.81 -50.07 -14.53
C MET A 1 54.29 -49.12 -13.46
N GLU A 2 53.71 -47.99 -13.87
CA GLU A 2 52.28 -47.75 -14.08
C GLU A 2 51.53 -47.82 -12.75
N ASP A 3 50.93 -46.81 -12.25
CA ASP A 3 49.80 -46.12 -12.83
C ASP A 3 49.66 -44.66 -12.33
N LYS A 4 49.38 -43.84 -13.32
CA LYS A 4 48.81 -42.52 -13.13
C LYS A 4 47.33 -42.67 -12.78
N ASP A 5 46.88 -42.11 -11.67
CA ASP A 5 45.49 -41.78 -11.57
C ASP A 5 45.32 -40.27 -11.30
N GLY A 6 45.15 -39.57 -12.40
CA GLY A 6 44.83 -38.17 -12.47
C GLY A 6 43.32 -37.99 -12.29
N SER A 7 42.85 -38.04 -11.04
CA SER A 7 41.51 -37.64 -10.72
C SER A 7 41.37 -36.12 -10.86
N ALA A 8 40.97 -35.69 -12.05
CA ALA A 8 40.49 -34.33 -12.27
C ALA A 8 39.31 -34.06 -11.31
N LYS A 9 39.55 -33.19 -10.33
CA LYS A 9 38.48 -32.58 -9.53
C LYS A 9 37.51 -31.93 -10.52
N LYS A 10 36.33 -32.55 -10.74
CA LYS A 10 35.18 -31.87 -11.30
C LYS A 10 34.97 -30.61 -10.48
N SER A 11 35.08 -29.45 -11.12
CA SER A 11 34.60 -28.21 -10.57
C SER A 11 33.10 -28.38 -10.34
N ASP A 12 32.69 -28.52 -9.05
CA ASP A 12 31.32 -28.34 -8.66
C ASP A 12 30.91 -26.96 -9.12
N SER A 13 30.10 -26.93 -10.19
CA SER A 13 29.39 -25.71 -10.56
C SER A 13 28.42 -25.43 -9.45
N THR A 14 28.82 -24.63 -8.46
CA THR A 14 27.97 -24.20 -7.37
C THR A 14 26.82 -23.42 -8.01
N SER A 15 25.68 -24.03 -8.12
CA SER A 15 24.46 -23.36 -8.60
C SER A 15 24.13 -22.26 -7.60
N ILE A 16 24.11 -21.00 -8.07
CA ILE A 16 23.69 -19.86 -7.25
C ILE A 16 22.19 -19.96 -7.05
N HIS A 17 21.75 -19.94 -5.79
CA HIS A 17 20.35 -19.92 -5.42
C HIS A 17 19.90 -18.48 -5.11
N LEU A 18 18.62 -18.15 -5.32
CA LEU A 18 18.10 -16.83 -5.01
C LEU A 18 18.24 -16.48 -3.53
N ARG A 19 18.15 -17.48 -2.65
CA ARG A 19 18.37 -17.31 -1.20
C ARG A 19 19.79 -16.88 -0.81
N ASP A 20 20.76 -17.05 -1.71
CA ASP A 20 22.16 -16.66 -1.51
C ASP A 20 22.38 -15.16 -1.78
N ILE A 21 21.35 -14.49 -2.32
CA ILE A 21 21.40 -13.10 -2.75
C ILE A 21 20.65 -12.22 -1.76
N ALA A 22 21.32 -11.20 -1.25
CA ALA A 22 20.72 -10.14 -0.44
C ALA A 22 20.87 -8.78 -1.13
N ILE A 23 19.81 -7.98 -1.09
CA ILE A 23 19.82 -6.58 -1.52
C ILE A 23 19.57 -5.72 -0.29
N LEU A 24 20.58 -4.93 0.08
CA LEU A 24 20.55 -4.05 1.25
C LEU A 24 20.23 -2.62 0.85
N TYR A 25 19.38 -1.98 1.61
CA TYR A 25 19.03 -0.58 1.42
C TYR A 25 19.03 0.17 2.77
N ARG A 26 19.16 1.50 2.70
CA ARG A 26 19.28 2.33 3.90
C ARG A 26 17.95 2.52 4.62
N ALA A 27 16.88 2.80 3.90
CA ALA A 27 15.57 3.17 4.45
C ALA A 27 14.46 2.33 3.80
N HIS A 28 13.40 2.08 4.56
CA HIS A 28 12.32 1.19 4.16
C HIS A 28 11.63 1.59 2.85
N TYR A 29 11.42 2.90 2.60
CA TYR A 29 10.75 3.37 1.38
C TYR A 29 11.50 3.00 0.09
N LEU A 30 12.83 2.81 0.15
CA LEU A 30 13.64 2.42 -1.02
C LEU A 30 13.31 1.02 -1.56
N SER A 31 12.64 0.18 -0.79
CA SER A 31 12.27 -1.17 -1.25
C SER A 31 11.27 -1.15 -2.41
N ARG A 32 10.40 -0.13 -2.54
CA ARG A 32 9.35 -0.04 -3.57
C ARG A 32 9.88 -0.33 -4.98
N SER A 33 10.86 0.44 -5.42
CA SER A 33 11.39 0.31 -6.79
C SER A 33 12.08 -1.03 -7.04
N LEU A 34 12.63 -1.66 -6.00
CA LEU A 34 13.22 -2.99 -6.06
C LEU A 34 12.13 -4.06 -6.16
N GLU A 35 11.11 -3.98 -5.30
CA GLU A 35 9.97 -4.89 -5.29
C GLU A 35 9.26 -4.90 -6.65
N GLU A 36 8.91 -3.73 -7.18
CA GLU A 36 8.25 -3.61 -8.49
C GLU A 36 9.09 -4.21 -9.62
N LYS A 37 10.41 -3.98 -9.62
CA LYS A 37 11.31 -4.56 -10.64
C LYS A 37 11.43 -6.07 -10.53
N LEU A 38 11.50 -6.60 -9.32
CA LEU A 38 11.55 -8.05 -9.07
C LEU A 38 10.24 -8.71 -9.50
N ILE A 39 9.09 -8.11 -9.17
CA ILE A 39 7.76 -8.56 -9.59
C ILE A 39 7.66 -8.56 -11.13
N LYS A 40 7.98 -7.42 -11.79
CA LYS A 40 7.95 -7.31 -13.26
C LYS A 40 8.84 -8.34 -13.97
N LYS A 41 9.90 -8.80 -13.31
CA LYS A 41 10.81 -9.83 -13.83
C LYS A 41 10.48 -11.24 -13.34
N ASN A 42 9.40 -11.44 -12.60
CA ASN A 42 9.01 -12.71 -11.98
C ASN A 42 10.13 -13.33 -11.13
N ILE A 43 10.91 -12.50 -10.43
CA ILE A 43 11.95 -12.94 -9.50
C ILE A 43 11.34 -12.97 -8.10
N PRO A 44 11.21 -14.15 -7.48
CA PRO A 44 10.65 -14.25 -6.13
C PRO A 44 11.60 -13.62 -5.10
N TYR A 45 11.03 -12.83 -4.21
CA TYR A 45 11.75 -12.17 -3.14
C TYR A 45 11.03 -12.32 -1.80
N SER A 46 11.72 -11.98 -0.72
CA SER A 46 11.14 -11.85 0.61
C SER A 46 11.78 -10.68 1.35
N ILE A 47 10.96 -9.91 2.06
CA ILE A 47 11.46 -8.84 2.93
C ILE A 47 11.75 -9.41 4.31
N LEU A 48 12.99 -9.24 4.78
CA LEU A 48 13.39 -9.63 6.11
C LEU A 48 13.23 -8.45 7.07
N ALA A 49 12.57 -8.69 8.20
CA ALA A 49 12.29 -7.68 9.24
C ALA A 49 11.53 -6.45 8.71
N GLY A 50 10.45 -6.69 7.94
CA GLY A 50 9.61 -5.63 7.39
C GLY A 50 8.37 -6.17 6.70
N THR A 51 7.65 -5.27 6.05
CA THR A 51 6.47 -5.55 5.23
C THR A 51 6.70 -4.96 3.85
N GLU A 52 6.22 -5.65 2.81
CA GLU A 52 6.21 -5.17 1.43
C GLU A 52 5.64 -3.75 1.35
N PHE A 53 6.14 -2.95 0.41
CA PHE A 53 5.81 -1.52 0.34
C PHE A 53 4.29 -1.27 0.27
N TYR A 54 3.61 -1.98 -0.62
CA TYR A 54 2.15 -1.86 -0.79
C TYR A 54 1.34 -2.54 0.34
N GLY A 55 1.98 -3.40 1.13
CA GLY A 55 1.45 -4.03 2.34
C GLY A 55 1.41 -3.11 3.56
N ARG A 56 2.17 -2.00 3.56
CA ARG A 56 2.28 -1.07 4.70
C ARG A 56 0.96 -0.37 4.99
N ARG A 57 0.72 -0.15 6.27
CA ARG A 57 -0.55 0.41 6.75
C ARG A 57 -0.91 1.73 6.08
N GLU A 58 0.01 2.68 6.08
CA GLU A 58 -0.19 4.02 5.52
C GLU A 58 -0.43 4.00 4.01
N ILE A 59 0.17 3.05 3.30
CA ILE A 59 -0.03 2.87 1.86
C ILE A 59 -1.41 2.24 1.60
N LYS A 60 -1.75 1.18 2.33
CA LYS A 60 -3.09 0.56 2.25
C LYS A 60 -4.21 1.54 2.62
N ASP A 61 -4.02 2.37 3.64
CA ASP A 61 -4.97 3.41 4.02
C ASP A 61 -5.15 4.43 2.89
N THR A 62 -4.05 4.88 2.27
CA THR A 62 -4.05 5.83 1.16
C THR A 62 -4.72 5.24 -0.09
N ILE A 63 -4.42 3.99 -0.45
CA ILE A 63 -5.08 3.28 -1.56
C ILE A 63 -6.59 3.17 -1.30
N CYS A 64 -7.01 2.85 -0.07
CA CYS A 64 -8.41 2.80 0.28
C CYS A 64 -9.10 4.16 0.13
N TYR A 65 -8.44 5.26 0.48
CA TYR A 65 -8.97 6.60 0.20
C TYR A 65 -9.16 6.86 -1.30
N LEU A 66 -8.22 6.46 -2.14
CA LEU A 66 -8.36 6.57 -3.59
C LEU A 66 -9.51 5.69 -4.13
N ARG A 67 -9.69 4.47 -3.61
CA ARG A 67 -10.79 3.57 -3.96
C ARG A 67 -12.15 4.18 -3.65
N MET A 68 -12.29 4.92 -2.54
CA MET A 68 -13.51 5.63 -2.19
C MET A 68 -13.94 6.68 -3.22
N LEU A 69 -13.01 7.18 -4.06
CA LEU A 69 -13.32 8.18 -5.09
C LEU A 69 -13.92 7.57 -6.37
N THR A 70 -13.78 6.26 -6.58
CA THR A 70 -14.20 5.56 -7.80
C THR A 70 -15.44 4.69 -7.61
N ALA A 71 -15.60 4.13 -6.42
CA ALA A 71 -16.69 3.21 -6.10
C ALA A 71 -17.05 3.27 -4.61
N ALA A 72 -18.27 2.92 -4.28
CA ALA A 72 -18.71 2.74 -2.91
C ALA A 72 -18.22 1.38 -2.37
N ASP A 73 -16.91 1.26 -2.19
CA ASP A 73 -16.21 0.07 -1.73
C ASP A 73 -16.29 -0.04 -0.21
N ASP A 74 -17.03 -1.01 0.29
CA ASP A 74 -17.26 -1.19 1.73
C ASP A 74 -15.97 -1.51 2.50
N MET A 75 -15.03 -2.28 1.92
CA MET A 75 -13.73 -2.53 2.56
C MET A 75 -12.94 -1.23 2.72
N ALA A 76 -12.86 -0.43 1.66
CA ALA A 76 -12.20 0.86 1.69
C ALA A 76 -12.88 1.83 2.65
N PHE A 77 -14.22 1.83 2.69
CA PHE A 77 -15.02 2.61 3.62
C PHE A 77 -14.68 2.28 5.07
N TYR A 78 -14.82 1.02 5.48
CA TYR A 78 -14.56 0.63 6.89
C TYR A 78 -13.12 0.87 7.31
N ARG A 79 -12.18 0.85 6.39
CA ARG A 79 -10.78 1.16 6.67
C ARG A 79 -10.54 2.66 6.88
N THR A 80 -11.22 3.52 6.15
CA THR A 80 -10.94 4.97 6.11
C THR A 80 -11.85 5.81 6.96
N ILE A 81 -13.09 5.38 7.23
CA ILE A 81 -14.12 6.19 7.91
C ILE A 81 -13.68 6.75 9.28
N ASN A 82 -12.87 6.02 10.01
CA ASN A 82 -12.36 6.44 11.32
C ASN A 82 -10.83 6.55 11.39
N MET A 83 -10.19 6.78 10.26
CA MET A 83 -8.75 6.99 10.12
C MET A 83 -8.49 8.27 9.27
N PRO A 84 -8.13 9.41 9.87
CA PRO A 84 -7.97 9.71 11.30
C PRO A 84 -9.25 9.52 12.13
N SER A 85 -9.09 9.52 13.45
CA SER A 85 -10.24 9.32 14.35
C SER A 85 -11.32 10.39 14.15
N ARG A 86 -12.55 9.96 13.84
CA ARG A 86 -13.73 10.81 13.61
C ARG A 86 -14.85 10.59 14.63
N LYS A 87 -14.54 9.93 15.75
CA LYS A 87 -15.51 9.55 16.80
C LYS A 87 -16.61 8.61 16.28
N ILE A 88 -16.28 7.79 15.27
CA ILE A 88 -17.17 6.78 14.70
C ILE A 88 -16.69 5.41 15.20
N GLY A 89 -17.07 5.09 16.44
CA GLY A 89 -16.70 3.84 17.10
C GLY A 89 -17.63 2.67 16.72
N LYS A 90 -17.38 1.52 17.35
CA LYS A 90 -18.02 0.23 17.02
C LYS A 90 -19.56 0.31 16.93
N GLN A 91 -20.23 1.02 17.85
CA GLN A 91 -21.69 1.13 17.85
C GLN A 91 -22.23 1.87 16.61
N LYS A 92 -21.54 2.94 16.18
CA LYS A 92 -21.92 3.69 14.98
C LYS A 92 -21.64 2.89 13.71
N ILE A 93 -20.55 2.13 13.69
CA ILE A 93 -20.25 1.21 12.60
C ILE A 93 -21.32 0.12 12.50
N ALA A 94 -21.76 -0.46 13.63
CA ALA A 94 -22.83 -1.45 13.65
C ALA A 94 -24.14 -0.87 13.09
N LEU A 95 -24.52 0.36 13.49
CA LEU A 95 -25.70 1.04 12.97
C LEU A 95 -25.62 1.29 11.45
N ILE A 96 -24.46 1.72 10.96
CA ILE A 96 -24.25 1.90 9.50
C ILE A 96 -24.45 0.57 8.78
N LYS A 97 -23.88 -0.51 9.32
CA LYS A 97 -23.98 -1.84 8.72
C LYS A 97 -25.43 -2.34 8.70
N GLU A 98 -26.14 -2.25 9.81
CA GLU A 98 -27.56 -2.62 9.91
C GLU A 98 -28.40 -1.85 8.89
N TYR A 99 -28.26 -0.53 8.84
CA TYR A 99 -28.96 0.32 7.89
C TYR A 99 -28.62 -0.03 6.43
N SER A 100 -27.35 -0.31 6.15
CA SER A 100 -26.87 -0.74 4.83
C SER A 100 -27.54 -2.05 4.39
N GLU A 101 -27.62 -3.05 5.28
CA GLU A 101 -28.25 -4.34 5.02
C GLU A 101 -29.78 -4.20 4.82
N GLU A 102 -30.47 -3.43 5.68
CA GLU A 102 -31.91 -3.21 5.59
C GLU A 102 -32.35 -2.51 4.30
N HIS A 103 -31.53 -1.56 3.80
CA HIS A 103 -31.86 -0.72 2.64
C HIS A 103 -31.16 -1.14 1.36
N ASN A 104 -30.37 -2.25 1.41
CA ASN A 104 -29.58 -2.73 0.29
C ASN A 104 -28.66 -1.64 -0.34
N LEU A 105 -27.97 -0.90 0.52
CA LEU A 105 -27.04 0.17 0.18
C LEU A 105 -25.61 -0.26 0.48
N SER A 106 -24.63 0.42 -0.14
CA SER A 106 -23.25 0.37 0.36
C SER A 106 -23.16 1.07 1.73
N ALA A 107 -22.19 0.68 2.54
CA ALA A 107 -21.98 1.31 3.85
C ALA A 107 -21.72 2.83 3.76
N TYR A 108 -21.07 3.29 2.69
CA TYR A 108 -20.89 4.71 2.42
C TYR A 108 -22.22 5.44 2.15
N ASN A 109 -23.08 4.87 1.32
CA ASN A 109 -24.39 5.44 1.02
C ASN A 109 -25.31 5.41 2.26
N ALA A 110 -25.26 4.33 3.05
CA ALA A 110 -25.94 4.24 4.34
C ALA A 110 -25.51 5.37 5.30
N LEU A 111 -24.20 5.63 5.39
CA LEU A 111 -23.71 6.78 6.18
C LEU A 111 -24.27 8.11 5.66
N LYS A 112 -24.27 8.33 4.33
CA LYS A 112 -24.79 9.56 3.72
C LYS A 112 -26.26 9.78 4.06
N GLU A 113 -27.09 8.76 3.95
CA GLU A 113 -28.52 8.84 4.28
C GLU A 113 -28.75 9.09 5.78
N LEU A 114 -28.04 8.38 6.64
CA LEU A 114 -28.14 8.56 8.09
C LEU A 114 -27.73 9.97 8.53
N VAL A 115 -26.65 10.51 7.98
CA VAL A 115 -26.17 11.86 8.28
C VAL A 115 -27.09 12.91 7.67
N GLY A 116 -27.50 12.76 6.40
CA GLY A 116 -28.42 13.65 5.70
C GLY A 116 -29.82 13.68 6.32
N GLY A 117 -30.29 12.55 6.83
CA GLY A 117 -31.53 12.44 7.61
C GLY A 117 -31.45 13.02 9.04
N GLY A 118 -30.30 13.55 9.42
CA GLY A 118 -30.12 14.22 10.72
C GLY A 118 -30.03 13.29 11.93
N ALA A 119 -29.60 12.02 11.71
CA ALA A 119 -29.45 11.06 12.81
C ALA A 119 -28.55 11.61 13.92
N SER A 120 -29.13 11.79 15.11
CA SER A 120 -28.51 12.48 16.25
C SER A 120 -27.18 11.82 16.70
N VAL A 121 -27.06 10.51 16.48
CA VAL A 121 -25.87 9.71 16.85
C VAL A 121 -24.59 10.18 16.13
N PHE A 122 -24.70 10.84 14.97
CA PHE A 122 -23.56 11.39 14.23
C PHE A 122 -23.27 12.86 14.54
N LYS A 123 -24.10 13.53 15.34
CA LYS A 123 -23.84 14.91 15.77
C LYS A 123 -22.53 14.98 16.56
N GLY A 124 -21.68 15.95 16.22
CA GLY A 124 -20.38 16.14 16.87
C GLY A 124 -19.32 15.09 16.51
N THR A 125 -19.58 14.27 15.47
CA THR A 125 -18.59 13.39 14.85
C THR A 125 -17.98 14.03 13.60
N GLY A 126 -16.93 13.40 13.05
CA GLY A 126 -16.35 13.80 11.75
C GLY A 126 -17.03 13.15 10.54
N ALA A 127 -18.25 12.58 10.69
CA ALA A 127 -18.96 11.89 9.59
C ALA A 127 -19.20 12.81 8.38
N GLN A 128 -19.76 14.00 8.62
CA GLN A 128 -20.02 14.96 7.54
C GLN A 128 -18.71 15.38 6.85
N LYS A 129 -17.66 15.69 7.60
CA LYS A 129 -16.35 16.05 7.00
C LYS A 129 -15.76 14.95 6.12
N TYR A 130 -15.98 13.69 6.50
CA TYR A 130 -15.55 12.56 5.69
C TYR A 130 -16.34 12.49 4.37
N ILE A 131 -17.66 12.65 4.44
CA ILE A 131 -18.52 12.69 3.25
C ILE A 131 -18.09 13.84 2.33
N ASP A 132 -17.94 15.04 2.89
CA ASP A 132 -17.54 16.24 2.12
C ASP A 132 -16.19 16.03 1.41
N ALA A 133 -15.21 15.41 2.09
CA ALA A 133 -13.89 15.12 1.51
C ALA A 133 -14.00 14.15 0.32
N VAL A 134 -14.74 13.04 0.50
CA VAL A 134 -14.91 12.03 -0.58
C VAL A 134 -15.68 12.62 -1.77
N GLU A 135 -16.78 13.34 -1.52
CA GLU A 135 -17.59 13.93 -2.61
C GLU A 135 -16.81 15.02 -3.36
N LYS A 136 -16.16 15.94 -2.64
CA LYS A 136 -15.38 17.03 -3.24
C LYS A 136 -14.26 16.51 -4.13
N VAL A 137 -13.48 15.56 -3.62
CA VAL A 137 -12.34 15.01 -4.38
C VAL A 137 -12.82 14.03 -5.45
N GLY A 138 -13.93 13.31 -5.21
CA GLY A 138 -14.58 12.47 -6.21
C GLY A 138 -15.04 13.28 -7.44
N GLN A 139 -15.60 14.48 -7.23
CA GLN A 139 -15.94 15.40 -8.32
C GLN A 139 -14.69 15.87 -9.08
N LEU A 140 -13.59 16.16 -8.38
CA LEU A 140 -12.31 16.52 -9.01
C LEU A 140 -11.78 15.38 -9.87
N ALA A 141 -11.80 14.14 -9.36
CA ALA A 141 -11.33 12.94 -10.06
C ALA A 141 -12.16 12.64 -11.32
N ASN A 142 -13.48 12.80 -11.23
CA ASN A 142 -14.41 12.55 -12.34
C ASN A 142 -14.43 13.69 -13.38
N GLY A 143 -13.88 14.85 -13.05
CA GLY A 143 -13.83 16.02 -13.96
C GLY A 143 -12.84 15.87 -15.13
N GLY A 144 -12.01 14.84 -15.15
CA GLY A 144 -11.14 14.46 -16.27
C GLY A 144 -9.99 15.42 -16.58
N ARG A 145 -9.72 16.42 -15.71
CA ARG A 145 -8.67 17.44 -15.91
C ARG A 145 -7.57 17.38 -14.85
N ALA A 146 -7.84 16.79 -13.72
CA ALA A 146 -6.90 16.73 -12.62
C ALA A 146 -5.89 15.58 -12.82
N LYS A 147 -4.62 15.85 -12.53
CA LYS A 147 -3.57 14.83 -12.54
C LYS A 147 -3.75 13.87 -11.35
N LEU A 148 -3.29 12.66 -11.49
CA LEU A 148 -3.38 11.64 -10.41
C LEU A 148 -2.71 12.11 -9.11
N GLY A 149 -1.57 12.79 -9.21
CA GLY A 149 -0.89 13.37 -8.05
C GLY A 149 -1.71 14.44 -7.34
N ASP A 150 -2.44 15.29 -8.09
CA ASP A 150 -3.30 16.33 -7.52
C ASP A 150 -4.51 15.71 -6.81
N ILE A 151 -5.11 14.67 -7.38
CA ILE A 151 -6.21 13.90 -6.77
C ILE A 151 -5.74 13.25 -5.46
N LEU A 152 -4.57 12.61 -5.50
CA LEU A 152 -3.97 11.99 -4.30
C LEU A 152 -3.71 13.04 -3.21
N GLN A 153 -3.08 14.17 -3.56
CA GLN A 153 -2.82 15.22 -2.58
C GLN A 153 -4.12 15.78 -2.01
N ALA A 154 -5.11 16.05 -2.87
CA ALA A 154 -6.40 16.57 -2.44
C ALA A 154 -7.11 15.65 -1.43
N ILE A 155 -7.14 14.33 -1.68
CA ILE A 155 -7.81 13.42 -0.74
C ILE A 155 -7.05 13.28 0.58
N LEU A 156 -5.71 13.33 0.57
CA LEU A 156 -4.90 13.30 1.78
C LEU A 156 -5.13 14.54 2.65
N ASP A 157 -5.26 15.72 2.03
CA ASP A 157 -5.51 16.98 2.71
C ASP A 157 -6.95 17.06 3.24
N GLU A 158 -7.95 16.83 2.40
CA GLU A 158 -9.37 16.92 2.77
C GLU A 158 -9.76 15.88 3.83
N SER A 159 -9.22 14.67 3.76
CA SER A 159 -9.43 13.64 4.78
C SER A 159 -8.70 13.94 6.09
N GLY A 160 -7.66 14.77 6.05
CA GLY A 160 -6.76 15.04 7.16
C GLY A 160 -5.77 13.91 7.45
N TYR A 161 -5.60 12.95 6.53
CA TYR A 161 -4.79 11.75 6.77
C TYR A 161 -3.29 12.07 6.86
N GLU A 162 -2.77 12.90 5.96
CA GLU A 162 -1.36 13.32 6.03
C GLU A 162 -1.05 14.14 7.28
N ALA A 163 -1.96 15.05 7.66
CA ALA A 163 -1.83 15.81 8.89
C ALA A 163 -1.82 14.91 10.14
N PHE A 164 -2.63 13.87 10.14
CA PHE A 164 -2.63 12.85 11.19
C PHE A 164 -1.28 12.13 11.30
N LEU A 165 -0.70 11.68 10.18
CA LEU A 165 0.62 11.04 10.18
C LEU A 165 1.73 11.97 10.70
N ARG A 166 1.65 13.27 10.36
CA ARG A 166 2.59 14.28 10.89
C ARG A 166 2.47 14.46 12.40
N ILE A 167 1.26 14.36 12.96
CA ILE A 167 1.03 14.46 14.41
C ILE A 167 1.56 13.21 15.13
N GLU A 168 1.45 12.02 14.50
CA GLU A 168 2.03 10.78 15.06
C GLU A 168 3.57 10.81 15.07
N ALA A 169 4.20 11.74 14.36
CA ALA A 169 5.65 11.94 14.26
C ALA A 169 6.44 10.69 13.85
N ASP A 170 5.82 9.79 13.10
CA ASP A 170 6.43 8.59 12.53
C ASP A 170 7.07 8.93 11.17
N GLN A 171 8.37 9.20 11.18
CA GLN A 171 9.10 9.63 9.99
C GLN A 171 9.11 8.55 8.91
N ASP A 172 9.20 7.26 9.28
CA ASP A 172 9.20 6.17 8.31
C ASP A 172 7.90 6.12 7.50
N ARG A 173 6.74 6.36 8.15
CA ARG A 173 5.45 6.44 7.46
C ARG A 173 5.34 7.66 6.56
N LEU A 174 5.87 8.80 6.97
CA LEU A 174 5.88 10.01 6.15
C LEU A 174 6.77 9.81 4.92
N ASP A 175 7.92 9.17 5.06
CA ASP A 175 8.81 8.85 3.95
C ASP A 175 8.18 7.84 2.99
N ASN A 176 7.48 6.83 3.52
CA ASN A 176 6.70 5.89 2.71
C ASN A 176 5.59 6.60 1.93
N LEU A 177 4.86 7.52 2.56
CA LEU A 177 3.82 8.30 1.89
C LEU A 177 4.41 9.21 0.80
N ALA A 178 5.56 9.84 1.05
CA ALA A 178 6.26 10.66 0.07
C ALA A 178 6.71 9.83 -1.15
N GLU A 179 7.23 8.62 -0.92
CA GLU A 179 7.57 7.69 -1.98
C GLU A 179 6.36 7.24 -2.78
N PHE A 180 5.22 6.97 -2.12
CA PHE A 180 3.97 6.63 -2.80
C PHE A 180 3.46 7.78 -3.68
N LYS A 181 3.51 9.03 -3.18
CA LYS A 181 3.19 10.22 -3.98
C LYS A 181 4.08 10.33 -5.21
N ARG A 182 5.37 10.02 -5.08
CA ARG A 182 6.30 10.00 -6.20
C ARG A 182 5.90 8.94 -7.23
N ALA A 183 5.59 7.72 -6.78
CA ALA A 183 5.14 6.64 -7.66
C ALA A 183 3.88 7.02 -8.45
N VAL A 184 2.87 7.60 -7.78
CA VAL A 184 1.64 8.05 -8.43
C VAL A 184 1.89 9.17 -9.44
N ASN A 185 2.81 10.09 -9.15
CA ASN A 185 3.19 11.14 -10.10
C ASN A 185 3.95 10.57 -11.31
N GLU A 186 4.82 9.57 -11.12
CA GLU A 186 5.52 8.88 -12.21
C GLU A 186 4.53 8.16 -13.12
N GLU A 187 3.55 7.42 -12.56
CA GLU A 187 2.48 6.75 -13.31
C GLU A 187 1.56 7.75 -14.02
N GLY A 188 1.32 8.90 -13.42
CA GLY A 188 0.48 9.98 -13.97
C GLY A 188 1.14 10.83 -15.06
N LEU A 189 2.35 10.47 -15.53
CA LEU A 189 3.02 11.16 -16.65
C LEU A 189 2.44 10.75 -18.00
N ASP A 190 1.77 9.62 -18.09
CA ASP A 190 1.07 9.20 -19.31
C ASP A 190 -0.23 10.00 -19.46
N ASP A 191 -0.45 10.58 -20.65
CA ASP A 191 -1.61 11.44 -20.95
C ASP A 191 -2.96 10.72 -20.76
N ASP A 192 -2.95 9.39 -20.85
CA ASP A 192 -4.14 8.52 -20.68
C ASP A 192 -4.28 7.96 -19.25
N ALA A 193 -3.44 8.40 -18.30
CA ALA A 193 -3.46 7.89 -16.92
C ALA A 193 -4.78 8.26 -16.22
N THR A 194 -5.51 7.24 -15.76
CA THR A 194 -6.77 7.40 -15.03
C THR A 194 -6.70 6.82 -13.64
N LEU A 195 -7.53 7.33 -12.72
CA LEU A 195 -7.61 6.79 -11.36
C LEU A 195 -8.00 5.30 -11.33
N PRO A 196 -8.98 4.82 -12.12
CA PRO A 196 -9.25 3.37 -12.21
C PRO A 196 -8.06 2.57 -12.75
N GLY A 197 -7.32 3.10 -13.73
CA GLY A 197 -6.10 2.48 -14.27
C GLY A 197 -5.02 2.34 -13.21
N LEU A 198 -4.73 3.42 -12.47
CA LEU A 198 -3.83 3.41 -11.33
C LEU A 198 -4.24 2.35 -10.29
N LEU A 199 -5.52 2.31 -9.89
CA LEU A 199 -6.01 1.34 -8.90
C LEU A 199 -5.88 -0.10 -9.39
N SER A 200 -6.12 -0.36 -10.68
CA SER A 200 -5.91 -1.68 -11.29
C SER A 200 -4.44 -2.08 -11.28
N HIS A 201 -3.53 -1.13 -11.58
CA HIS A 201 -2.09 -1.37 -11.49
C HIS A 201 -1.64 -1.67 -10.05
N LEU A 202 -2.10 -0.88 -9.08
CA LEU A 202 -1.78 -1.09 -7.66
C LEU A 202 -2.31 -2.44 -7.13
N ALA A 203 -3.43 -2.93 -7.64
CA ALA A 203 -3.99 -4.23 -7.25
C ALA A 203 -3.02 -5.38 -7.55
N LEU A 204 -2.25 -5.31 -8.65
CA LEU A 204 -1.25 -6.33 -8.99
C LEU A 204 -0.18 -6.51 -7.91
N PHE A 205 0.14 -5.45 -7.17
CA PHE A 205 1.14 -5.51 -6.10
C PHE A 205 0.53 -5.87 -4.74
N THR A 206 -0.73 -5.52 -4.50
CA THR A 206 -1.39 -5.81 -3.21
C THR A 206 -1.87 -7.25 -3.10
N ASP A 207 -2.22 -7.90 -4.21
CA ASP A 207 -2.71 -9.28 -4.22
C ASP A 207 -1.57 -10.31 -4.08
N LEU A 208 -0.36 -9.97 -4.51
CA LEU A 208 0.83 -10.81 -4.37
C LEU A 208 1.31 -10.95 -2.92
N ASP A 209 0.94 -10.02 -2.05
CA ASP A 209 1.24 -10.06 -0.61
C ASP A 209 0.54 -11.24 0.12
N ALA A 210 -0.52 -11.81 -0.46
CA ALA A 210 -1.29 -12.89 0.16
C ALA A 210 -0.61 -14.26 0.09
N ASP A 211 0.31 -14.48 -0.85
CA ASP A 211 1.04 -15.73 -1.01
C ASP A 211 2.35 -15.70 -0.22
N GLY A 212 2.27 -16.00 1.07
CA GLY A 212 3.42 -16.10 1.98
C GLY A 212 4.57 -16.92 1.37
N ASN A 213 5.61 -16.24 0.89
CA ASN A 213 6.81 -16.81 0.29
C ASN A 213 7.77 -17.45 1.32
N SER A 214 7.27 -17.80 2.51
CA SER A 214 8.04 -18.43 3.57
C SER A 214 8.47 -19.83 3.13
N GLY A 215 9.80 -20.02 2.95
CA GLY A 215 10.40 -21.31 2.61
C GLY A 215 10.75 -21.53 1.15
N LYS A 216 10.44 -20.60 0.24
CA LYS A 216 10.83 -20.66 -1.17
C LYS A 216 12.24 -20.08 -1.38
N ASP A 217 12.90 -20.48 -2.48
CA ASP A 217 14.16 -19.89 -2.94
C ASP A 217 13.90 -18.46 -3.41
N THR A 218 14.25 -17.45 -2.58
CA THR A 218 13.89 -16.04 -2.80
C THR A 218 15.07 -15.11 -2.54
N VAL A 219 15.18 -14.04 -3.31
CA VAL A 219 16.09 -12.91 -3.04
C VAL A 219 15.68 -12.25 -1.72
N LYS A 220 16.65 -11.93 -0.86
CA LYS A 220 16.40 -11.29 0.43
C LYS A 220 16.52 -9.78 0.31
N LEU A 221 15.47 -9.07 0.67
CA LEU A 221 15.41 -7.61 0.76
C LEU A 221 15.42 -7.19 2.22
N LEU A 222 16.35 -6.33 2.62
CA LEU A 222 16.42 -5.87 4.02
C LEU A 222 17.17 -4.55 4.16
N THR A 223 16.90 -3.85 5.26
CA THR A 223 17.69 -2.66 5.59
C THR A 223 19.09 -3.04 6.05
N ILE A 224 20.07 -2.14 5.87
CA ILE A 224 21.45 -2.33 6.38
C ILE A 224 21.44 -2.64 7.88
N HIS A 225 20.55 -2.01 8.66
CA HIS A 225 20.43 -2.28 10.09
C HIS A 225 19.90 -3.69 10.40
N ALA A 226 18.91 -4.15 9.62
CA ALA A 226 18.37 -5.49 9.79
C ALA A 226 19.36 -6.60 9.39
N ALA A 227 20.33 -6.28 8.54
CA ALA A 227 21.35 -7.22 8.09
C ALA A 227 22.43 -7.51 9.16
N LYS A 228 22.44 -6.79 10.29
CA LYS A 228 23.45 -6.97 11.32
C LYS A 228 23.44 -8.41 11.86
N GLY A 229 24.57 -9.10 11.71
CA GLY A 229 24.74 -10.49 12.16
C GLY A 229 24.24 -11.54 11.18
N MET A 230 23.81 -11.14 9.98
CA MET A 230 23.47 -12.05 8.88
C MET A 230 24.62 -12.12 7.88
N GLU A 231 24.76 -13.27 7.23
CA GLU A 231 25.78 -13.53 6.22
C GLU A 231 25.13 -14.04 4.94
N PHE A 232 25.49 -13.44 3.80
CA PHE A 232 24.98 -13.83 2.47
C PHE A 232 26.17 -13.97 1.50
N PRO A 233 26.18 -15.01 0.65
CA PRO A 233 27.21 -15.20 -0.38
C PRO A 233 27.30 -14.02 -1.35
N TYR A 234 26.18 -13.41 -1.71
CA TYR A 234 26.10 -12.29 -2.64
C TYR A 234 25.31 -11.13 -2.05
N VAL A 235 25.91 -9.96 -1.95
CA VAL A 235 25.29 -8.77 -1.37
C VAL A 235 25.33 -7.62 -2.36
N PHE A 236 24.18 -7.03 -2.64
CA PHE A 236 24.03 -5.77 -3.37
C PHE A 236 23.64 -4.67 -2.38
N ILE A 237 24.20 -3.48 -2.53
CA ILE A 237 23.88 -2.30 -1.71
C ILE A 237 23.34 -1.21 -2.64
N CYS A 238 22.16 -0.67 -2.29
CA CYS A 238 21.44 0.37 -3.03
C CYS A 238 21.26 1.64 -2.19
#